data_05760e360450d130333b43eebeaacc92
#
_entry.id   05760e360450d130333b43eebeaacc92
#
_cell.length_a   1.000
_cell.length_b   1.000
_cell.length_c   1.000
_cell.angle_alpha   90.00
_cell.angle_beta   90.00
_cell.angle_gamma   90.00
#
_symmetry.space_group_name_H-M   'P 1'
#
loop_
_entity.id
_entity.type
_entity.pdbx_description
1 polymer ?
#
loop_
_entity_poly.entity_id
_entity_poly.type
_entity_poly.pdbx_seq_one_letter_code
_entity_poly.pdbx_strand_id
1 'polypeptide(L)'
;LNPIFLFKNKEQKQKFADDVISGMLEWHSVTNDKFGSLSNPIYDSWYDYYKEEKQKPWLAALKELSNNGKFSKKKLQLLIEATELFNNLPEENTKPVLIHADLNIMNIMADTKTLKLTAFIDPCGSIWADKEYDLFQLRNMWGDAYGLYETYKSNSEMSEFTDFRVAYYASMHEAAMRLKGGLIMPLWEDLNNARLKREMKKLKEKM
;
A
#
# COMPACT_ATOMS: atom_id res chain seq x y z
N LEU A 1 5.47 22.09 -4.15
CA LEU A 1 4.20 22.14 -3.40
C LEU A 1 3.46 20.83 -3.54
N ASN A 2 2.70 20.45 -2.50
CA ASN A 2 1.86 19.27 -2.52
C ASN A 2 0.77 19.42 -3.60
N PRO A 3 0.58 18.42 -4.48
CA PRO A 3 -0.33 18.53 -5.61
C PRO A 3 -1.83 18.58 -5.25
N ILE A 4 -2.23 18.27 -4.02
CA ILE A 4 -3.64 18.14 -3.62
C ILE A 4 -4.51 19.34 -4.08
N PHE A 5 -3.95 20.54 -4.11
CA PHE A 5 -4.68 21.76 -4.44
C PHE A 5 -4.33 22.36 -5.81
N LEU A 6 -3.41 21.76 -6.56
CA LEU A 6 -2.88 22.35 -7.79
C LEU A 6 -3.70 22.00 -9.04
N PHE A 7 -4.16 20.75 -9.14
CA PHE A 7 -4.78 20.26 -10.37
C PHE A 7 -6.29 20.38 -10.33
N LYS A 8 -6.85 21.12 -11.28
CA LYS A 8 -8.29 21.45 -11.30
C LYS A 8 -9.08 20.65 -12.33
N ASN A 9 -8.47 20.16 -13.38
CA ASN A 9 -9.15 19.43 -14.45
C ASN A 9 -8.61 18.00 -14.62
N LYS A 10 -9.37 17.17 -15.33
CA LYS A 10 -9.08 15.73 -15.50
C LYS A 10 -7.78 15.51 -16.28
N GLU A 11 -7.53 16.30 -17.31
CA GLU A 11 -6.34 16.15 -18.16
C GLU A 11 -5.05 16.42 -17.39
N GLN A 12 -5.01 17.50 -16.59
CA GLN A 12 -3.87 17.82 -15.73
C GLN A 12 -3.62 16.73 -14.71
N LYS A 13 -4.67 16.19 -14.09
CA LYS A 13 -4.55 15.08 -13.13
C LYS A 13 -4.01 13.84 -13.78
N GLN A 14 -4.49 13.48 -14.98
CA GLN A 14 -4.02 12.32 -15.71
C GLN A 14 -2.54 12.46 -16.07
N LYS A 15 -2.15 13.59 -16.66
CA LYS A 15 -0.75 13.84 -16.97
C LYS A 15 0.17 13.75 -15.75
N PHE A 16 -0.27 14.32 -14.63
CA PHE A 16 0.47 14.21 -13.39
C PHE A 16 0.55 12.74 -12.91
N ALA A 17 -0.54 11.98 -12.99
CA ALA A 17 -0.54 10.57 -12.66
C ALA A 17 0.43 9.78 -13.57
N ASP A 18 0.45 10.07 -14.86
CA ASP A 18 1.36 9.44 -15.82
C ASP A 18 2.83 9.72 -15.45
N ASP A 19 3.17 10.99 -15.12
CA ASP A 19 4.52 11.38 -14.68
C ASP A 19 4.92 10.64 -13.38
N VAL A 20 4.00 10.58 -12.39
CA VAL A 20 4.24 9.88 -11.11
C VAL A 20 4.46 8.39 -11.33
N ILE A 21 3.61 7.75 -12.12
CA ILE A 21 3.68 6.30 -12.35
C ILE A 21 4.90 5.95 -13.20
N SER A 22 5.27 6.79 -14.18
CA SER A 22 6.52 6.61 -14.91
C SER A 22 7.73 6.57 -13.97
N GLY A 23 7.84 7.56 -13.06
CA GLY A 23 8.92 7.55 -12.06
C GLY A 23 8.86 6.34 -11.12
N MET A 24 7.66 5.93 -10.70
CA MET A 24 7.49 4.75 -9.86
C MET A 24 7.95 3.46 -10.56
N LEU A 25 7.63 3.30 -11.82
CA LEU A 25 8.06 2.14 -12.62
C LEU A 25 9.58 2.08 -12.79
N GLU A 26 10.29 3.24 -12.78
CA GLU A 26 11.75 3.27 -12.84
C GLU A 26 12.36 2.56 -11.62
N TRP A 27 11.96 2.90 -10.38
CA TRP A 27 12.53 2.19 -9.23
C TRP A 27 11.98 0.77 -9.06
N HIS A 28 10.76 0.48 -9.50
CA HIS A 28 10.25 -0.90 -9.56
C HIS A 28 10.98 -1.77 -10.59
N SER A 29 11.74 -1.17 -11.51
CA SER A 29 12.62 -1.91 -12.42
C SER A 29 13.94 -2.33 -11.75
N VAL A 30 14.29 -1.73 -10.62
CA VAL A 30 15.48 -2.07 -9.84
C VAL A 30 15.16 -3.29 -8.98
N THR A 31 15.85 -4.40 -9.24
CA THR A 31 15.56 -5.70 -8.63
C THR A 31 16.68 -6.18 -7.70
N ASN A 32 16.35 -7.13 -6.85
CA ASN A 32 17.29 -7.86 -6.00
C ASN A 32 16.97 -9.37 -6.04
N ASP A 33 17.84 -10.17 -5.44
CA ASP A 33 17.65 -11.62 -5.32
C ASP A 33 16.81 -12.01 -4.09
N LYS A 34 16.73 -11.14 -3.09
CA LYS A 34 16.08 -11.38 -1.80
C LYS A 34 15.17 -10.22 -1.39
N PHE A 35 14.13 -10.54 -0.64
CA PHE A 35 13.24 -9.57 0.01
C PHE A 35 13.79 -9.14 1.38
N GLY A 36 13.45 -7.92 1.81
CA GLY A 36 13.81 -7.42 3.14
C GLY A 36 14.42 -6.03 3.13
N SER A 37 15.24 -5.74 4.14
CA SER A 37 15.88 -4.43 4.28
C SER A 37 16.83 -4.13 3.12
N LEU A 38 17.05 -2.84 2.82
CA LEU A 38 17.95 -2.45 1.73
C LEU A 38 19.37 -2.98 1.90
N SER A 39 19.89 -2.97 3.13
CA SER A 39 21.29 -3.33 3.44
C SER A 39 21.51 -4.82 3.63
N ASN A 40 20.48 -5.57 4.01
CA ASN A 40 20.61 -7.01 4.32
C ASN A 40 19.28 -7.73 4.05
N PRO A 41 18.88 -7.91 2.77
CA PRO A 41 17.72 -8.71 2.42
C PRO A 41 18.05 -10.20 2.60
N ILE A 42 17.19 -10.94 3.28
CA ILE A 42 17.46 -12.35 3.65
C ILE A 42 16.36 -13.33 3.27
N TYR A 43 15.15 -12.84 2.92
CA TYR A 43 14.00 -13.70 2.62
C TYR A 43 13.94 -14.09 1.15
N ASP A 44 13.63 -15.35 0.88
CA ASP A 44 13.43 -15.87 -0.48
C ASP A 44 12.03 -15.56 -1.02
N SER A 45 11.06 -15.32 -0.14
CA SER A 45 9.66 -15.09 -0.45
C SER A 45 9.17 -13.79 0.17
N TRP A 46 8.36 -13.03 -0.58
CA TRP A 46 7.66 -11.85 -0.05
C TRP A 46 6.67 -12.23 1.05
N TYR A 47 5.96 -13.36 0.88
CA TYR A 47 5.00 -13.84 1.86
C TYR A 47 5.67 -14.14 3.20
N ASP A 48 6.83 -14.80 3.20
CA ASP A 48 7.59 -15.09 4.41
C ASP A 48 8.05 -13.79 5.09
N TYR A 49 8.64 -12.86 4.33
CA TYR A 49 9.02 -11.55 4.88
C TYR A 49 7.82 -10.84 5.49
N TYR A 50 6.73 -10.69 4.72
CA TYR A 50 5.56 -9.95 5.19
C TYR A 50 4.90 -10.60 6.41
N LYS A 51 4.80 -11.93 6.41
CA LYS A 51 4.24 -12.71 7.50
C LYS A 51 5.03 -12.58 8.79
N GLU A 52 6.36 -12.71 8.72
CA GLU A 52 7.22 -12.70 9.91
C GLU A 52 7.48 -11.26 10.42
N GLU A 53 7.74 -10.32 9.53
CA GLU A 53 8.17 -8.98 9.91
C GLU A 53 7.02 -7.97 10.07
N LYS A 54 5.85 -8.25 9.52
CA LYS A 54 4.70 -7.34 9.56
C LYS A 54 3.45 -8.01 10.15
N GLN A 55 2.91 -9.01 9.49
CA GLN A 55 1.60 -9.59 9.76
C GLN A 55 1.49 -10.13 11.19
N LYS A 56 2.36 -11.06 11.58
CA LYS A 56 2.34 -11.69 12.92
C LYS A 56 2.54 -10.68 14.06
N PRO A 57 3.61 -9.82 14.03
CA PRO A 57 3.82 -8.84 15.09
C PRO A 57 2.67 -7.84 15.21
N TRP A 58 2.17 -7.35 14.09
CA TRP A 58 1.07 -6.38 14.10
C TRP A 58 -0.23 -6.98 14.64
N LEU A 59 -0.60 -8.18 14.20
CA LEU A 59 -1.81 -8.85 14.71
C LEU A 59 -1.70 -9.17 16.20
N ALA A 60 -0.55 -9.61 16.69
CA ALA A 60 -0.34 -9.87 18.11
C ALA A 60 -0.54 -8.59 18.94
N ALA A 61 0.09 -7.49 18.53
CA ALA A 61 -0.04 -6.21 19.22
C ALA A 61 -1.46 -5.61 19.12
N LEU A 62 -2.14 -5.73 17.97
CA LEU A 62 -3.54 -5.29 17.82
C LEU A 62 -4.51 -6.12 18.67
N LYS A 63 -4.25 -7.42 18.86
CA LYS A 63 -5.01 -8.27 19.80
C LYS A 63 -4.86 -7.77 21.24
N GLU A 64 -3.64 -7.42 21.66
CA GLU A 64 -3.38 -6.86 22.97
C GLU A 64 -4.10 -5.52 23.16
N LEU A 65 -4.02 -4.60 22.18
CA LEU A 65 -4.76 -3.34 22.22
C LEU A 65 -6.27 -3.55 22.30
N SER A 66 -6.79 -4.55 21.59
CA SER A 66 -8.22 -4.87 21.61
C SER A 66 -8.67 -5.42 22.95
N ASN A 67 -7.87 -6.28 23.58
CA ASN A 67 -8.14 -6.80 24.92
C ASN A 67 -8.18 -5.68 25.98
N ASN A 68 -7.38 -4.65 25.80
CA ASN A 68 -7.31 -3.47 26.65
C ASN A 68 -8.33 -2.35 26.26
N GLY A 69 -9.26 -2.65 25.35
CA GLY A 69 -10.30 -1.69 24.90
C GLY A 69 -9.78 -0.54 24.03
N LYS A 70 -8.51 -0.57 23.59
CA LYS A 70 -7.87 0.48 22.79
C LYS A 70 -7.97 0.27 21.27
N PHE A 71 -8.46 -0.90 20.84
CA PHE A 71 -8.73 -1.20 19.44
C PHE A 71 -10.08 -1.92 19.31
N SER A 72 -10.83 -1.62 18.25
CA SER A 72 -12.15 -2.19 18.01
C SER A 72 -12.09 -3.70 17.76
N LYS A 73 -12.83 -4.50 18.54
CA LYS A 73 -12.99 -5.95 18.33
C LYS A 73 -13.49 -6.27 16.93
N LYS A 74 -14.43 -5.46 16.40
CA LYS A 74 -14.98 -5.65 15.05
C LYS A 74 -13.92 -5.39 13.95
N LYS A 75 -13.07 -4.38 14.13
CA LYS A 75 -11.96 -4.10 13.18
C LYS A 75 -10.90 -5.20 13.26
N LEU A 76 -10.56 -5.65 14.46
CA LEU A 76 -9.65 -6.78 14.65
C LEU A 76 -10.15 -8.06 13.98
N GLN A 77 -11.42 -8.40 14.15
CA GLN A 77 -12.02 -9.58 13.53
C GLN A 77 -11.95 -9.51 12.00
N LEU A 78 -12.23 -8.33 11.41
CA LEU A 78 -12.07 -8.11 9.97
C LEU A 78 -10.64 -8.39 9.49
N LEU A 79 -9.64 -7.90 10.23
CA LEU A 79 -8.22 -8.11 9.87
C LEU A 79 -7.82 -9.58 10.01
N ILE A 80 -8.32 -10.30 11.02
CA ILE A 80 -8.08 -11.74 11.19
C ILE A 80 -8.64 -12.51 9.99
N GLU A 81 -9.91 -12.30 9.65
CA GLU A 81 -10.54 -12.96 8.50
C GLU A 81 -9.83 -12.65 7.17
N ALA A 82 -9.43 -11.38 6.99
CA ALA A 82 -8.69 -10.99 5.80
C ALA A 82 -7.30 -11.64 5.75
N THR A 83 -6.65 -11.81 6.91
CA THR A 83 -5.36 -12.49 7.03
C THR A 83 -5.47 -13.97 6.66
N GLU A 84 -6.53 -14.64 7.08
CA GLU A 84 -6.79 -16.03 6.71
C GLU A 84 -6.97 -16.17 5.19
N LEU A 85 -7.74 -15.28 4.56
CA LEU A 85 -7.90 -15.25 3.11
C LEU A 85 -6.57 -14.98 2.41
N PHE A 86 -5.80 -13.99 2.87
CA PHE A 86 -4.49 -13.64 2.32
C PHE A 86 -3.52 -14.83 2.36
N ASN A 87 -3.45 -15.55 3.48
CA ASN A 87 -2.56 -16.70 3.66
C ASN A 87 -2.98 -17.94 2.84
N ASN A 88 -4.22 -17.97 2.36
CA ASN A 88 -4.74 -19.05 1.51
C ASN A 88 -4.65 -18.73 0.01
N LEU A 89 -4.21 -17.51 -0.37
CA LEU A 89 -3.94 -17.20 -1.77
C LEU A 89 -2.73 -17.98 -2.28
N PRO A 90 -2.72 -18.32 -3.56
CA PRO A 90 -1.51 -18.88 -4.17
C PRO A 90 -0.37 -17.88 -4.05
N GLU A 91 0.78 -18.37 -3.64
CA GLU A 91 2.00 -17.58 -3.62
C GLU A 91 2.42 -17.26 -5.05
N GLU A 92 2.58 -15.99 -5.35
CA GLU A 92 3.07 -15.55 -6.65
C GLU A 92 4.59 -15.48 -6.60
N ASN A 93 5.21 -16.03 -7.63
CA ASN A 93 6.67 -15.93 -7.80
C ASN A 93 7.03 -14.52 -8.30
N THR A 94 7.02 -13.57 -7.39
CA THR A 94 7.39 -12.18 -7.67
C THR A 94 8.88 -11.97 -7.41
N LYS A 95 9.49 -11.05 -8.18
CA LYS A 95 10.87 -10.63 -7.92
C LYS A 95 10.88 -9.50 -6.90
N PRO A 96 11.89 -9.46 -5.99
CA PRO A 96 12.10 -8.32 -5.14
C PRO A 96 12.40 -7.06 -5.97
N VAL A 97 11.60 -6.03 -5.80
CA VAL A 97 11.84 -4.72 -6.41
C VAL A 97 12.10 -3.69 -5.34
N LEU A 98 12.80 -2.62 -5.70
CA LEU A 98 12.92 -1.47 -4.82
C LEU A 98 11.56 -0.79 -4.71
N ILE A 99 11.09 -0.54 -3.48
CA ILE A 99 9.86 0.21 -3.23
C ILE A 99 10.11 1.43 -2.35
N HIS A 100 9.24 2.44 -2.46
CA HIS A 100 9.25 3.62 -1.60
C HIS A 100 8.64 3.32 -0.21
N ALA A 101 7.63 2.47 -0.18
CA ALA A 101 6.85 2.03 0.98
C ALA A 101 6.05 3.11 1.74
N ASP A 102 6.10 4.37 1.30
CA ASP A 102 5.25 5.47 1.80
C ASP A 102 4.91 6.49 0.69
N LEU A 103 4.69 6.04 -0.55
CA LEU A 103 4.39 6.91 -1.69
C LEU A 103 2.92 7.33 -1.71
N ASN A 104 2.47 8.01 -0.67
CA ASN A 104 1.19 8.71 -0.71
C ASN A 104 1.35 10.10 -1.38
N ILE A 105 0.24 10.73 -1.74
CA ILE A 105 0.27 12.01 -2.48
C ILE A 105 0.95 13.15 -1.72
N MET A 106 1.10 13.05 -0.40
CA MET A 106 1.82 14.05 0.40
C MET A 106 3.34 13.99 0.18
N ASN A 107 3.86 12.84 -0.25
CA ASN A 107 5.26 12.60 -0.53
C ASN A 107 5.62 12.78 -2.00
N ILE A 108 4.70 13.37 -2.78
CA ILE A 108 4.90 13.70 -4.20
C ILE A 108 4.88 15.22 -4.35
N MET A 109 5.90 15.79 -5.00
CA MET A 109 6.04 17.22 -5.18
C MET A 109 5.82 17.62 -6.63
N ALA A 110 5.13 18.73 -6.84
CA ALA A 110 4.90 19.30 -8.17
C ALA A 110 5.28 20.78 -8.21
N ASP A 111 5.77 21.22 -9.36
CA ASP A 111 6.00 22.64 -9.64
C ASP A 111 4.66 23.37 -9.82
N THR A 112 4.51 24.52 -9.15
CA THR A 112 3.24 25.24 -9.10
C THR A 112 2.87 25.98 -10.40
N LYS A 113 3.86 26.21 -11.26
CA LYS A 113 3.68 26.95 -12.53
C LYS A 113 3.49 25.98 -13.69
N THR A 114 4.32 24.95 -13.76
CA THR A 114 4.35 24.00 -14.88
C THR A 114 3.46 22.78 -14.62
N LEU A 115 3.06 22.55 -13.38
CA LEU A 115 2.28 21.38 -12.90
C LEU A 115 2.96 20.03 -13.15
N LYS A 116 4.28 20.04 -13.34
CA LYS A 116 5.08 18.84 -13.55
C LYS A 116 5.54 18.25 -12.22
N LEU A 117 5.68 16.94 -12.18
CA LEU A 117 6.38 16.24 -11.11
C LEU A 117 7.79 16.82 -10.96
N THR A 118 8.21 17.08 -9.71
CA THR A 118 9.57 17.59 -9.41
C THR A 118 10.37 16.67 -8.51
N ALA A 119 9.72 15.96 -7.59
CA ALA A 119 10.41 15.06 -6.68
C ALA A 119 9.43 14.07 -6.00
N PHE A 120 10.00 12.94 -5.59
CA PHE A 120 9.47 12.09 -4.54
C PHE A 120 10.30 12.33 -3.29
N ILE A 121 9.66 12.37 -2.12
CA ILE A 121 10.31 12.67 -0.85
C ILE A 121 9.94 11.61 0.21
N ASP A 122 10.72 11.55 1.28
CA ASP A 122 10.50 10.65 2.43
C ASP A 122 10.49 9.14 2.11
N PRO A 123 11.51 8.60 1.42
CA PRO A 123 11.61 7.16 1.15
C PRO A 123 12.06 6.35 2.39
N CYS A 124 11.66 6.76 3.58
CA CYS A 124 12.16 6.21 4.85
C CYS A 124 11.73 4.75 5.12
N GLY A 125 10.74 4.26 4.37
CA GLY A 125 10.25 2.89 4.45
C GLY A 125 10.81 1.95 3.39
N SER A 126 11.70 2.42 2.52
CA SER A 126 12.20 1.67 1.35
C SER A 126 12.81 0.33 1.74
N ILE A 127 12.41 -0.69 1.02
CA ILE A 127 12.85 -2.10 1.19
C ILE A 127 12.83 -2.79 -0.19
N TRP A 128 13.36 -3.99 -0.24
CA TRP A 128 13.17 -4.94 -1.33
C TRP A 128 11.88 -5.72 -1.09
N ALA A 129 10.86 -5.50 -1.90
CA ALA A 129 9.51 -6.00 -1.68
C ALA A 129 8.82 -6.47 -2.96
N ASP A 130 7.64 -7.04 -2.80
CA ASP A 130 6.67 -7.12 -3.89
C ASP A 130 6.16 -5.71 -4.23
N LYS A 131 6.12 -5.39 -5.53
CA LYS A 131 5.64 -4.10 -6.03
C LYS A 131 4.24 -3.72 -5.52
N GLU A 132 3.38 -4.70 -5.28
CA GLU A 132 2.01 -4.45 -4.80
C GLU A 132 1.96 -3.83 -3.40
N TYR A 133 3.02 -4.02 -2.58
CA TYR A 133 3.09 -3.39 -1.27
C TYR A 133 3.27 -1.86 -1.34
N ASP A 134 3.76 -1.32 -2.45
CA ASP A 134 3.83 0.14 -2.66
C ASP A 134 2.46 0.73 -3.10
N LEU A 135 1.60 -0.10 -3.71
CA LEU A 135 0.40 0.38 -4.38
C LEU A 135 -0.71 0.87 -3.45
N PHE A 136 -0.80 0.37 -2.21
CA PHE A 136 -1.84 0.83 -1.30
C PHE A 136 -1.68 2.31 -0.94
N GLN A 137 -0.47 2.82 -0.92
CA GLN A 137 -0.18 4.23 -0.64
C GLN A 137 -0.69 5.15 -1.75
N LEU A 138 -0.72 4.70 -3.00
CA LEU A 138 -1.27 5.47 -4.13
C LEU A 138 -2.76 5.80 -3.97
N ARG A 139 -3.46 5.10 -3.09
CA ARG A 139 -4.89 5.30 -2.80
C ARG A 139 -5.13 6.16 -1.57
N ASN A 140 -4.13 6.31 -0.72
CA ASN A 140 -4.22 7.07 0.52
C ASN A 140 -4.17 8.58 0.26
N MET A 141 -4.62 9.36 1.24
CA MET A 141 -4.48 10.82 1.27
C MET A 141 -4.93 11.53 -0.02
N TRP A 142 -6.08 11.11 -0.60
CA TRP A 142 -6.65 11.62 -1.85
C TRP A 142 -5.97 11.12 -3.15
N GLY A 143 -5.05 10.17 -3.10
CA GLY A 143 -4.41 9.60 -4.30
C GLY A 143 -5.40 9.05 -5.32
N ASP A 144 -6.52 8.45 -4.88
CA ASP A 144 -7.62 8.00 -5.76
C ASP A 144 -8.21 9.15 -6.59
N ALA A 145 -8.24 10.39 -6.06
CA ALA A 145 -8.76 11.56 -6.78
C ALA A 145 -7.87 11.99 -7.96
N TYR A 146 -6.64 11.48 -8.01
CA TYR A 146 -5.68 11.67 -9.09
C TYR A 146 -5.56 10.44 -10.00
N GLY A 147 -6.25 9.34 -9.68
CA GLY A 147 -6.22 8.13 -10.47
C GLY A 147 -4.88 7.40 -10.45
N LEU A 148 -4.02 7.63 -9.45
CA LEU A 148 -2.67 7.07 -9.40
C LEU A 148 -2.68 5.53 -9.47
N TYR A 149 -3.52 4.89 -8.66
CA TYR A 149 -3.62 3.43 -8.64
C TYR A 149 -4.11 2.86 -9.98
N GLU A 150 -5.15 3.44 -10.58
CA GLU A 150 -5.68 2.98 -11.86
C GLU A 150 -4.69 3.23 -13.00
N THR A 151 -3.92 4.33 -12.95
CA THR A 151 -2.86 4.60 -13.91
C THR A 151 -1.74 3.55 -13.79
N TYR A 152 -1.34 3.17 -12.57
CA TYR A 152 -0.36 2.09 -12.38
C TYR A 152 -0.87 0.77 -12.96
N LYS A 153 -2.11 0.39 -12.67
CA LYS A 153 -2.73 -0.85 -13.20
C LYS A 153 -2.75 -0.88 -14.72
N SER A 154 -2.96 0.26 -15.37
CA SER A 154 -2.98 0.35 -16.83
C SER A 154 -1.60 0.23 -17.48
N ASN A 155 -0.53 0.43 -16.71
CA ASN A 155 0.86 0.43 -17.19
C ASN A 155 1.70 -0.74 -16.66
N SER A 156 1.10 -1.67 -15.93
CA SER A 156 1.80 -2.82 -15.34
C SER A 156 0.92 -4.06 -15.33
N GLU A 157 1.54 -5.23 -15.52
CA GLU A 157 0.84 -6.49 -15.31
C GLU A 157 0.45 -6.67 -13.85
N MET A 158 -0.80 -7.03 -13.62
CA MET A 158 -1.39 -7.20 -12.31
C MET A 158 -1.98 -8.60 -12.18
N SER A 159 -1.89 -9.16 -10.97
CA SER A 159 -2.56 -10.40 -10.65
C SER A 159 -4.07 -10.18 -10.46
N GLU A 160 -4.85 -11.24 -10.62
CA GLU A 160 -6.27 -11.22 -10.31
C GLU A 160 -6.57 -10.96 -8.81
N PHE A 161 -5.59 -11.18 -7.93
CA PHE A 161 -5.70 -10.98 -6.47
C PHE A 161 -5.16 -9.63 -6.00
N THR A 162 -4.56 -8.84 -6.89
CA THR A 162 -3.92 -7.56 -6.54
C THR A 162 -4.86 -6.62 -5.78
N ASP A 163 -6.09 -6.42 -6.27
CA ASP A 163 -7.04 -5.49 -5.61
C ASP A 163 -7.33 -5.91 -4.15
N PHE A 164 -7.41 -7.21 -3.88
CA PHE A 164 -7.57 -7.72 -2.51
C PHE A 164 -6.29 -7.52 -1.69
N ARG A 165 -5.11 -7.88 -2.20
CA ARG A 165 -3.84 -7.72 -1.49
C ARG A 165 -3.56 -6.27 -1.14
N VAL A 166 -3.75 -5.36 -2.09
CA VAL A 166 -3.60 -3.91 -1.87
C VAL A 166 -4.57 -3.39 -0.80
N ALA A 167 -5.83 -3.83 -0.81
CA ALA A 167 -6.81 -3.46 0.22
C ALA A 167 -6.44 -4.04 1.60
N TYR A 168 -5.91 -5.25 1.63
CA TYR A 168 -5.42 -5.90 2.85
C TYR A 168 -4.21 -5.14 3.44
N TYR A 169 -3.20 -4.84 2.62
CA TYR A 169 -2.03 -4.07 3.05
C TYR A 169 -2.42 -2.70 3.61
N ALA A 170 -3.34 -1.99 2.93
CA ALA A 170 -3.84 -0.70 3.39
C ALA A 170 -4.48 -0.78 4.78
N SER A 171 -5.38 -1.75 4.99
CA SER A 171 -6.09 -1.90 6.27
C SER A 171 -5.16 -2.34 7.40
N MET A 172 -4.22 -3.25 7.12
CA MET A 172 -3.22 -3.69 8.09
C MET A 172 -2.26 -2.56 8.47
N HIS A 173 -1.76 -1.82 7.48
CA HIS A 173 -0.85 -0.69 7.70
C HIS A 173 -1.53 0.40 8.55
N GLU A 174 -2.74 0.80 8.19
CA GLU A 174 -3.49 1.84 8.92
C GLU A 174 -3.76 1.43 10.38
N ALA A 175 -4.11 0.17 10.62
CA ALA A 175 -4.26 -0.34 11.97
C ALA A 175 -2.92 -0.34 12.73
N ALA A 176 -1.82 -0.72 12.07
CA ALA A 176 -0.49 -0.80 12.65
C ALA A 176 0.11 0.59 12.97
N MET A 177 -0.34 1.67 12.34
CA MET A 177 0.07 3.04 12.69
C MET A 177 -0.21 3.38 14.17
N ARG A 178 -1.23 2.76 14.77
CA ARG A 178 -1.53 2.87 16.22
C ARG A 178 -0.37 2.36 17.10
N LEU A 179 0.34 1.35 16.63
CA LEU A 179 1.44 0.72 17.37
C LEU A 179 2.69 1.60 17.40
N LYS A 180 2.83 2.46 16.39
CA LYS A 180 3.97 3.36 16.22
C LYS A 180 3.74 4.75 16.82
N GLY A 181 2.58 5.00 17.46
CA GLY A 181 2.17 6.34 17.88
C GLY A 181 1.95 7.30 16.70
N GLY A 182 1.72 6.76 15.51
CA GLY A 182 1.48 7.53 14.30
C GLY A 182 0.14 8.26 14.31
N LEU A 183 -0.03 9.17 13.35
CA LEU A 183 -1.28 9.90 13.16
C LEU A 183 -2.39 8.92 12.76
N ILE A 184 -3.39 8.81 13.62
CA ILE A 184 -4.58 8.01 13.33
C ILE A 184 -5.57 8.89 12.56
N MET A 185 -5.95 8.43 11.36
CA MET A 185 -6.94 9.11 10.52
C MET A 185 -8.18 8.22 10.37
N PRO A 186 -9.20 8.36 11.26
CA PRO A 186 -10.36 7.46 11.28
C PRO A 186 -11.09 7.35 9.95
N LEU A 187 -11.17 8.43 9.19
CA LEU A 187 -11.78 8.43 7.86
C LEU A 187 -11.06 7.47 6.89
N TRP A 188 -9.72 7.52 6.85
CA TRP A 188 -8.94 6.64 5.98
C TRP A 188 -9.00 5.19 6.43
N GLU A 189 -8.93 4.95 7.74
CA GLU A 189 -9.11 3.61 8.30
C GLU A 189 -10.46 3.02 7.90
N ASP A 190 -11.55 3.78 7.99
CA ASP A 190 -12.89 3.31 7.64
C ASP A 190 -13.05 3.10 6.12
N LEU A 191 -12.47 3.97 5.30
CA LEU A 191 -12.44 3.80 3.84
C LEU A 191 -11.65 2.55 3.42
N ASN A 192 -10.46 2.33 3.99
CA ASN A 192 -9.63 1.16 3.72
C ASN A 192 -10.34 -0.12 4.16
N ASN A 193 -10.97 -0.14 5.34
CA ASN A 193 -11.75 -1.27 5.81
C ASN A 193 -13.00 -1.54 4.95
N ALA A 194 -13.63 -0.50 4.41
CA ALA A 194 -14.75 -0.67 3.47
C ALA A 194 -14.29 -1.29 2.14
N ARG A 195 -13.13 -0.85 1.62
CA ARG A 195 -12.50 -1.47 0.44
C ARG A 195 -12.17 -2.92 0.70
N LEU A 196 -11.51 -3.20 1.82
CA LEU A 196 -11.14 -4.57 2.19
C LEU A 196 -12.36 -5.50 2.20
N LYS A 197 -13.45 -5.10 2.84
CA LYS A 197 -14.69 -5.89 2.86
C LYS A 197 -15.25 -6.17 1.47
N ARG A 198 -15.20 -5.16 0.58
CA ARG A 198 -15.66 -5.29 -0.80
C ARG A 198 -14.81 -6.31 -1.57
N GLU A 199 -13.48 -6.21 -1.45
CA GLU A 199 -12.59 -7.12 -2.17
C GLU A 199 -12.61 -8.54 -1.57
N MET A 200 -12.77 -8.69 -0.25
CA MET A 200 -13.03 -10.00 0.38
C MET A 200 -14.31 -10.66 -0.15
N LYS A 201 -15.38 -9.86 -0.34
CA LYS A 201 -16.63 -10.40 -0.91
C LYS A 201 -16.41 -10.90 -2.33
N LYS A 202 -15.79 -10.10 -3.19
CA LYS A 202 -15.47 -10.50 -4.58
C LYS A 202 -14.59 -11.75 -4.63
N LEU A 203 -13.59 -11.84 -3.74
CA LEU A 203 -12.71 -12.99 -3.67
C LEU A 203 -13.48 -14.26 -3.30
N LYS A 204 -14.35 -14.21 -2.26
CA LYS A 204 -15.18 -15.34 -1.82
C LYS A 204 -16.20 -15.80 -2.89
N GLU A 205 -16.62 -14.91 -3.78
CA GLU A 205 -17.52 -15.26 -4.89
C GLU A 205 -16.79 -15.97 -6.04
N LYS A 206 -15.44 -15.90 -6.08
CA LYS A 206 -14.60 -16.57 -7.08
C LYS A 206 -14.03 -17.92 -6.62
N MET A 207 -13.94 -18.14 -5.30
CA MET A 207 -13.47 -19.39 -4.67
C MET A 207 -14.60 -20.42 -4.57
#